data_067301a21f90365a183df87eaa721962
#
_entry.id   067301a21f90365a183df87eaa721962
#
_cell.length_a   1.000
_cell.length_b   1.000
_cell.length_c   1.000
_cell.angle_alpha   90.00
_cell.angle_beta   90.00
_cell.angle_gamma   90.00
#
_symmetry.space_group_name_H-M   'P 1'
#
loop_
_entity.id
_entity.type
_entity.pdbx_description
1 polymer ?
#
loop_
_entity_poly.entity_id
_entity_poly.type
_entity_poly.pdbx_seq_one_letter_code
_entity_poly.pdbx_strand_id
1 'polypeptide(L)'
;FVVFVAIILLFEYKLEKDNRQQSLNNLLQDYNEMIYSQIKDLEINRTTIDSIIQGITQKPLRVTIISASDGKILFESQKDKEAEVASSNHLNRPEIKSALTNGIGYSMRYSQSIQENYFYSAKRYGDWVIRSSLPFERETLSILNPNNEFIYFMLGVSILVIVLLYYFCHSLGKSIAALGQLTQQAEEGKPIHITIKSGPDDIGTITQSLSHIYDNLLKTKEKLSIEQEKLFKHLQFSKEGLAFFSKDKKIIIANNLFIQYLSLITDKTLSPADYLFKEENLKKINNFISQKLYEPNVREEFISESMTLDKGSRTFLIECIIFQDHTFEIAINDITQQEQETRLKRQLTQNIAHELKTPVSSIRGYMETILSTEMDENRKKMFMERCYAQSKRLTDLLRDISMLNRLDESKDLYDTDKTDLQKIIIEVFNESQSALSERKMTVETRNLHDQMLINGNYSLLYSIFRNLTDNAIAYAGVGTKITIDCYLEDDNYYCFSFSDNGVGVPEEHLNRLFERFYRVDKGRSRKLGGTGLGLAIVKNAVLFHKGEIWVKNGSDGGLNILFSLRKN
;
A
#
# COMPACT_ATOMS: atom_id res chain seq x y z
N PHE A 1 53.05 3.94 13.82
CA PHE A 1 54.00 3.20 12.97
C PHE A 1 55.45 3.71 13.17
N VAL A 2 55.72 5.00 12.98
CA VAL A 2 57.08 5.60 13.11
C VAL A 2 57.66 5.31 14.50
N VAL A 3 56.88 5.45 15.57
CA VAL A 3 57.30 5.13 16.94
C VAL A 3 57.62 3.62 17.09
N PHE A 4 56.86 2.75 16.46
CA PHE A 4 57.10 1.30 16.50
C PHE A 4 58.38 0.94 15.77
N VAL A 5 58.66 1.51 14.58
CA VAL A 5 59.91 1.30 13.87
C VAL A 5 61.11 1.84 14.66
N ALA A 6 60.98 3.01 15.30
CA ALA A 6 62.03 3.55 16.17
C ALA A 6 62.34 2.64 17.36
N ILE A 7 61.29 2.05 17.99
CA ILE A 7 61.45 1.08 19.10
C ILE A 7 62.19 -0.17 18.60
N ILE A 8 61.86 -0.71 17.43
CA ILE A 8 62.56 -1.88 16.88
C ILE A 8 64.03 -1.57 16.64
N LEU A 9 64.33 -0.43 16.00
CA LEU A 9 65.71 -0.04 15.73
C LEU A 9 66.51 0.15 17.05
N LEU A 10 65.92 0.73 18.08
CA LEU A 10 66.56 0.87 19.40
C LEU A 10 66.78 -0.49 20.07
N PHE A 11 65.82 -1.40 19.92
CA PHE A 11 65.92 -2.74 20.48
C PHE A 11 67.03 -3.53 19.78
N GLU A 12 67.10 -3.52 18.47
CA GLU A 12 68.14 -4.13 17.66
C GLU A 12 69.55 -3.56 18.00
N TYR A 13 69.65 -2.23 18.11
CA TYR A 13 70.91 -1.59 18.52
C TYR A 13 71.38 -2.08 19.87
N LYS A 14 70.46 -2.19 20.83
CA LYS A 14 70.77 -2.70 22.18
C LYS A 14 71.18 -4.17 22.15
N LEU A 15 70.47 -5.01 21.47
CA LEU A 15 70.72 -6.45 21.33
C LEU A 15 72.08 -6.71 20.69
N GLU A 16 72.40 -5.96 19.64
CA GLU A 16 73.69 -6.09 18.95
C GLU A 16 74.84 -5.66 19.85
N LYS A 17 74.67 -4.58 20.62
CA LYS A 17 75.65 -4.12 21.59
C LYS A 17 75.93 -5.19 22.65
N ASP A 18 74.89 -5.80 23.20
CA ASP A 18 75.03 -6.84 24.24
C ASP A 18 75.68 -8.11 23.68
N ASN A 19 75.29 -8.53 22.48
CA ASN A 19 75.89 -9.68 21.80
C ASN A 19 77.38 -9.47 21.50
N ARG A 20 77.76 -8.25 21.09
CA ARG A 20 79.18 -7.91 20.83
C ARG A 20 80.02 -7.89 22.10
N GLN A 21 79.47 -7.34 23.18
CA GLN A 21 80.17 -7.42 24.49
C GLN A 21 80.39 -8.84 24.91
N GLN A 22 79.43 -9.73 24.74
CA GLN A 22 79.52 -11.12 25.09
C GLN A 22 80.55 -11.87 24.23
N SER A 23 80.55 -11.59 22.90
CA SER A 23 81.54 -12.17 21.98
C SER A 23 82.93 -11.72 22.27
N LEU A 24 83.16 -10.44 22.63
CA LEU A 24 84.47 -9.93 23.02
C LEU A 24 84.92 -10.53 24.34
N ASN A 25 83.99 -10.70 25.30
CA ASN A 25 84.33 -11.39 26.56
C ASN A 25 84.75 -12.84 26.28
N ASN A 26 84.02 -13.59 25.49
CA ASN A 26 84.36 -14.97 25.15
C ASN A 26 85.77 -15.07 24.51
N LEU A 27 86.05 -14.16 23.50
CA LEU A 27 87.39 -14.11 22.91
C LEU A 27 88.50 -13.85 23.92
N LEU A 28 88.30 -12.91 24.85
CA LEU A 28 89.29 -12.62 25.89
C LEU A 28 89.43 -13.76 26.88
N GLN A 29 88.34 -14.47 27.17
CA GLN A 29 88.38 -15.69 28.01
C GLN A 29 89.23 -16.80 27.34
N ASP A 30 89.02 -16.98 26.01
CA ASP A 30 89.85 -17.96 25.24
C ASP A 30 91.34 -17.59 25.32
N TYR A 31 91.63 -16.27 25.15
CA TYR A 31 93.04 -15.82 25.32
C TYR A 31 93.59 -16.08 26.75
N ASN A 32 92.77 -15.81 27.81
CA ASN A 32 93.17 -16.09 29.16
C ASN A 32 93.44 -17.59 29.41
N GLU A 33 92.64 -18.45 28.76
CA GLU A 33 92.81 -19.90 28.87
C GLU A 33 94.07 -20.38 28.13
N MET A 34 94.33 -19.86 26.92
CA MET A 34 95.52 -20.14 26.18
C MET A 34 96.76 -19.70 26.93
N ILE A 35 96.77 -18.49 27.50
CA ILE A 35 97.89 -17.99 28.30
C ILE A 35 98.09 -18.86 29.49
N TYR A 36 97.05 -19.20 30.27
CA TYR A 36 97.15 -20.06 31.45
C TYR A 36 97.72 -21.45 31.10
N SER A 37 97.27 -22.09 30.05
CA SER A 37 97.68 -23.40 29.60
C SER A 37 99.19 -23.48 29.33
N GLN A 38 99.77 -22.37 28.88
CA GLN A 38 101.18 -22.28 28.53
C GLN A 38 102.08 -21.86 29.71
N ILE A 39 101.53 -21.15 30.70
CA ILE A 39 102.32 -20.64 31.86
C ILE A 39 102.16 -21.44 33.09
N LYS A 40 101.20 -22.35 33.25
CA LYS A 40 100.90 -23.07 34.47
C LYS A 40 102.04 -23.85 35.04
N ASP A 41 102.97 -24.38 34.19
CA ASP A 41 104.12 -25.22 34.56
C ASP A 41 105.43 -24.45 34.39
N LEU A 42 105.41 -23.14 34.19
CA LEU A 42 106.61 -22.31 33.97
C LEU A 42 106.73 -21.27 35.08
N GLU A 43 107.98 -20.91 35.42
CA GLU A 43 108.24 -19.76 36.31
C GLU A 43 107.83 -18.47 35.60
N ILE A 44 107.16 -17.54 36.31
CA ILE A 44 106.70 -16.26 35.82
C ILE A 44 107.92 -15.40 35.42
N ASN A 45 108.39 -15.58 34.18
CA ASN A 45 109.43 -14.74 33.57
C ASN A 45 108.88 -13.88 32.49
N ARG A 46 109.16 -12.55 32.50
CA ARG A 46 108.66 -11.56 31.62
C ARG A 46 108.90 -11.86 30.13
N THR A 47 110.15 -12.25 29.73
CA THR A 47 110.47 -12.55 28.35
C THR A 47 109.69 -13.74 27.77
N THR A 48 109.45 -14.73 28.62
CA THR A 48 108.66 -15.92 28.23
C THR A 48 107.23 -15.64 28.04
N ILE A 49 106.58 -14.86 28.98
CA ILE A 49 105.16 -14.53 28.89
C ILE A 49 104.88 -13.55 27.74
N ASP A 50 105.77 -12.54 27.53
CA ASP A 50 105.60 -11.61 26.36
C ASP A 50 105.67 -12.35 25.02
N SER A 51 106.56 -13.37 24.88
CA SER A 51 106.65 -14.19 23.66
C SER A 51 105.39 -15.07 23.45
N ILE A 52 104.79 -15.56 24.52
CA ILE A 52 103.55 -16.33 24.55
C ILE A 52 102.39 -15.42 24.05
N ILE A 53 102.29 -14.21 24.64
CA ILE A 53 101.23 -13.26 24.26
C ILE A 53 101.32 -12.87 22.76
N GLN A 54 102.56 -12.62 22.28
CA GLN A 54 102.79 -12.33 20.87
C GLN A 54 102.46 -13.51 19.94
N GLY A 55 102.63 -14.74 20.43
CA GLY A 55 102.28 -15.95 19.68
C GLY A 55 100.76 -16.21 19.60
N ILE A 56 99.99 -15.75 20.63
CA ILE A 56 98.57 -15.95 20.67
C ILE A 56 97.78 -14.93 19.78
N THR A 57 98.24 -13.70 19.77
CA THR A 57 97.51 -12.66 19.01
C THR A 57 98.41 -11.53 18.51
N GLN A 58 98.14 -11.02 17.35
CA GLN A 58 98.78 -9.81 16.75
C GLN A 58 98.09 -8.52 17.31
N LYS A 59 97.01 -8.64 18.02
CA LYS A 59 96.28 -7.48 18.54
C LYS A 59 97.01 -6.97 19.80
N PRO A 60 96.91 -5.66 20.09
CA PRO A 60 97.53 -5.08 21.32
C PRO A 60 96.81 -5.55 22.58
N LEU A 61 96.96 -6.84 22.86
CA LEU A 61 96.39 -7.48 24.09
C LEU A 61 97.17 -7.10 25.32
N ARG A 62 96.49 -6.45 26.22
CA ARG A 62 97.10 -6.18 27.55
C ARG A 62 96.72 -7.33 28.50
N VAL A 63 97.71 -7.93 29.05
CA VAL A 63 97.56 -9.07 30.00
C VAL A 63 98.14 -8.67 31.32
N THR A 64 97.37 -8.94 32.38
CA THR A 64 97.80 -8.77 33.79
C THR A 64 97.57 -10.08 34.54
N ILE A 65 98.59 -10.63 35.17
CA ILE A 65 98.42 -11.78 36.05
C ILE A 65 98.46 -11.27 37.51
N ILE A 66 97.47 -11.62 38.27
CA ILE A 66 97.21 -11.10 39.62
C ILE A 66 97.11 -12.28 40.61
N SER A 67 97.72 -12.17 41.75
CA SER A 67 97.52 -13.12 42.86
C SER A 67 96.11 -13.03 43.40
N ALA A 68 95.40 -14.16 43.49
CA ALA A 68 94.00 -14.20 43.95
C ALA A 68 93.88 -13.97 45.47
N SER A 69 94.95 -14.17 46.26
CA SER A 69 94.94 -14.04 47.73
C SER A 69 95.16 -12.60 48.20
N ASP A 70 96.10 -11.85 47.62
CA ASP A 70 96.49 -10.52 48.06
C ASP A 70 96.30 -9.41 47.01
N GLY A 71 95.96 -9.77 45.77
CA GLY A 71 95.69 -8.83 44.69
C GLY A 71 96.90 -8.17 44.11
N LYS A 72 98.12 -8.65 44.44
CA LYS A 72 99.36 -8.13 43.85
C LYS A 72 99.51 -8.53 42.38
N ILE A 73 100.04 -7.67 41.59
CA ILE A 73 100.37 -7.90 40.17
C ILE A 73 101.64 -8.77 40.15
N LEU A 74 101.48 -9.94 39.54
CA LEU A 74 102.63 -10.86 39.33
C LEU A 74 103.30 -10.59 38.00
N PHE A 75 102.46 -10.17 36.99
CA PHE A 75 102.95 -9.83 35.68
C PHE A 75 102.01 -8.76 35.01
N GLU A 76 102.62 -7.85 34.26
CA GLU A 76 101.93 -6.87 33.44
C GLU A 76 102.66 -6.70 32.10
N SER A 77 101.94 -6.91 30.98
CA SER A 77 102.55 -6.92 29.64
C SER A 77 102.90 -5.52 29.10
N GLN A 78 102.28 -4.42 29.60
CA GLN A 78 102.58 -3.05 29.17
C GLN A 78 103.47 -2.35 30.17
N LYS A 79 104.65 -1.85 29.71
CA LYS A 79 105.79 -1.35 30.49
C LYS A 79 105.65 0.11 30.97
N ASP A 80 104.62 0.85 30.63
CA ASP A 80 104.55 2.27 30.95
C ASP A 80 104.06 2.51 32.43
N LYS A 81 104.98 2.97 33.27
CA LYS A 81 104.78 3.35 34.68
C LYS A 81 104.75 2.18 35.68
N GLU A 82 105.89 1.39 35.74
CA GLU A 82 106.09 0.34 36.75
C GLU A 82 106.01 0.82 38.20
N ALA A 83 106.26 2.08 38.53
CA ALA A 83 106.28 2.56 39.92
C ALA A 83 104.91 2.85 40.54
N GLU A 84 103.91 3.19 39.78
CA GLU A 84 102.60 3.57 40.32
C GLU A 84 101.62 2.40 40.34
N VAL A 85 101.86 1.39 39.50
CA VAL A 85 101.01 0.21 39.34
C VAL A 85 101.27 -0.88 40.43
N ALA A 86 102.54 -0.90 40.99
CA ALA A 86 102.92 -1.87 41.97
C ALA A 86 102.26 -1.67 43.38
N SER A 87 101.71 -0.53 43.67
CA SER A 87 101.08 -0.19 44.96
C SER A 87 99.53 -0.30 44.99
N SER A 88 98.86 -0.51 43.83
CA SER A 88 97.40 -0.57 43.81
C SER A 88 96.87 -1.99 43.95
N ASN A 89 96.05 -2.20 44.99
CA ASN A 89 95.34 -3.44 45.20
C ASN A 89 94.20 -3.57 44.11
N HIS A 90 94.37 -4.61 43.23
CA HIS A 90 93.44 -4.82 42.11
C HIS A 90 92.19 -5.63 42.45
N LEU A 91 92.06 -6.17 43.72
CA LEU A 91 90.91 -6.97 44.17
C LEU A 91 89.57 -6.26 44.07
N ASN A 92 89.57 -4.92 44.20
CA ASN A 92 88.35 -4.12 44.13
C ASN A 92 87.88 -3.79 42.69
N ARG A 93 88.62 -4.25 41.69
CA ARG A 93 88.22 -4.02 40.29
C ARG A 93 86.99 -4.88 39.92
N PRO A 94 85.94 -4.36 39.29
CA PRO A 94 84.71 -5.11 39.06
C PRO A 94 84.90 -6.43 38.34
N GLU A 95 85.76 -6.45 37.31
CA GLU A 95 86.12 -7.67 36.60
C GLU A 95 86.84 -8.71 37.46
N ILE A 96 87.73 -8.25 38.31
CA ILE A 96 88.47 -9.14 39.24
C ILE A 96 87.56 -9.66 40.34
N LYS A 97 86.74 -8.79 40.96
CA LYS A 97 85.80 -9.16 42.00
C LYS A 97 84.81 -10.21 41.50
N SER A 98 84.26 -9.99 40.23
CA SER A 98 83.38 -10.96 39.60
C SER A 98 84.13 -12.29 39.31
N ALA A 99 85.35 -12.23 38.82
CA ALA A 99 86.15 -13.43 38.56
C ALA A 99 86.48 -14.25 39.85
N LEU A 100 86.71 -13.58 40.98
CA LEU A 100 86.94 -14.25 42.26
C LEU A 100 85.65 -14.93 42.80
N THR A 101 84.46 -14.33 42.58
CA THR A 101 83.22 -14.91 43.07
C THR A 101 82.61 -15.92 42.11
N ASN A 102 82.59 -15.62 40.81
CA ASN A 102 81.89 -16.40 39.81
C ASN A 102 82.79 -17.18 38.83
N GLY A 103 84.12 -17.14 39.12
CA GLY A 103 85.13 -17.76 38.24
C GLY A 103 85.50 -16.91 37.05
N ILE A 104 84.62 -16.08 36.54
CA ILE A 104 84.75 -15.20 35.36
C ILE A 104 84.18 -13.85 35.71
N GLY A 105 84.80 -12.77 35.21
CA GLY A 105 84.28 -11.43 35.33
C GLY A 105 84.75 -10.55 34.17
N TYR A 106 83.89 -9.63 33.79
CA TYR A 106 84.24 -8.63 32.76
C TYR A 106 83.72 -7.24 33.17
N SER A 107 84.39 -6.24 32.70
CA SER A 107 83.93 -4.87 32.87
C SER A 107 84.44 -3.94 31.76
N MET A 108 83.67 -2.96 31.45
CA MET A 108 84.11 -1.89 30.57
C MET A 108 84.37 -0.67 31.41
N ARG A 109 85.57 -0.08 31.31
CA ARG A 109 85.91 1.11 32.05
C ARG A 109 87.06 1.88 31.42
N TYR A 110 87.04 3.16 31.72
CA TYR A 110 88.12 4.06 31.28
C TYR A 110 89.41 3.73 32.01
N SER A 111 90.47 3.48 31.20
CA SER A 111 91.80 3.24 31.76
C SER A 111 92.50 4.56 31.95
N GLN A 112 92.77 4.92 33.24
CA GLN A 112 93.47 6.18 33.57
C GLN A 112 94.94 6.17 33.11
N SER A 113 95.53 5.02 32.96
CA SER A 113 96.92 4.90 32.50
C SER A 113 97.14 5.06 31.03
N ILE A 114 96.10 4.78 30.21
CA ILE A 114 96.16 4.86 28.74
C ILE A 114 95.22 5.92 28.16
N GLN A 115 94.34 6.45 28.97
CA GLN A 115 93.32 7.46 28.60
C GLN A 115 92.37 6.97 27.50
N GLU A 116 92.01 5.69 27.50
CA GLU A 116 91.01 5.09 26.56
C GLU A 116 90.11 4.14 27.34
N ASN A 117 88.89 3.88 26.76
CA ASN A 117 88.00 2.88 27.25
C ASN A 117 88.53 1.48 26.92
N TYR A 118 88.68 0.65 27.90
CA TYR A 118 89.11 -0.77 27.73
C TYR A 118 88.00 -1.71 28.15
N PHE A 119 87.85 -2.79 27.39
CA PHE A 119 87.07 -3.94 27.81
C PHE A 119 88.01 -4.93 28.52
N TYR A 120 87.74 -5.19 29.79
CA TYR A 120 88.48 -6.05 30.62
C TYR A 120 87.73 -7.38 30.83
N SER A 121 88.43 -8.52 30.68
CA SER A 121 87.91 -9.83 30.96
C SER A 121 88.92 -10.55 31.85
N ALA A 122 88.43 -11.09 32.97
CA ALA A 122 89.23 -11.77 33.96
C ALA A 122 88.66 -13.17 34.23
N LYS A 123 89.58 -14.15 34.44
CA LYS A 123 89.24 -15.51 34.81
C LYS A 123 90.18 -15.99 35.89
N ARG A 124 89.59 -16.67 36.84
CA ARG A 124 90.36 -17.24 37.99
C ARG A 124 90.87 -18.65 37.66
N TYR A 125 92.12 -18.84 37.88
CA TYR A 125 92.83 -20.14 37.74
C TYR A 125 93.56 -20.47 39.06
N GLY A 126 92.88 -21.14 40.01
CA GLY A 126 93.43 -21.45 41.30
C GLY A 126 93.82 -20.18 42.05
N ASP A 127 95.15 -20.02 42.32
CA ASP A 127 95.71 -18.86 43.05
C ASP A 127 95.99 -17.64 42.12
N TRP A 128 95.74 -17.77 40.86
CA TRP A 128 95.95 -16.69 39.91
C TRP A 128 94.64 -16.20 39.31
N VAL A 129 94.59 -14.93 39.02
CA VAL A 129 93.58 -14.33 38.14
C VAL A 129 94.26 -13.72 36.91
N ILE A 130 94.00 -14.28 35.76
CA ILE A 130 94.48 -13.72 34.49
C ILE A 130 93.41 -12.76 33.95
N ARG A 131 93.86 -11.52 33.77
CA ARG A 131 93.03 -10.46 33.19
C ARG A 131 93.59 -10.03 31.87
N SER A 132 92.84 -10.20 30.80
CA SER A 132 93.14 -9.66 29.49
C SER A 132 92.28 -8.42 29.20
N SER A 133 92.75 -7.52 28.38
CA SER A 133 91.97 -6.36 27.99
C SER A 133 92.36 -5.83 26.60
N LEU A 134 91.38 -5.33 25.91
CA LEU A 134 91.52 -4.69 24.60
C LEU A 134 90.90 -3.30 24.64
N PRO A 135 91.41 -2.32 23.85
CA PRO A 135 90.78 -1.00 23.69
C PRO A 135 89.40 -1.14 23.04
N PHE A 136 88.38 -0.70 23.74
CA PHE A 136 86.99 -0.89 23.33
C PHE A 136 86.65 -0.07 22.06
N GLU A 137 87.16 1.14 21.99
CA GLU A 137 86.84 2.02 20.83
C GLU A 137 87.49 1.54 19.52
N ARG A 138 88.72 1.06 19.52
CA ARG A 138 89.40 0.59 18.32
C ARG A 138 88.82 -0.73 17.79
N GLU A 139 88.45 -1.64 18.65
CA GLU A 139 87.89 -2.93 18.27
C GLU A 139 86.42 -2.81 17.90
N THR A 140 85.68 -1.85 18.52
CA THR A 140 84.29 -1.63 18.22
C THR A 140 84.06 -0.83 16.94
N LEU A 141 84.94 0.15 16.63
CA LEU A 141 84.81 0.92 15.38
C LEU A 141 85.07 0.09 14.11
N SER A 142 85.92 -0.94 14.17
CA SER A 142 86.13 -1.84 13.02
C SER A 142 85.01 -2.87 12.84
N ILE A 143 84.25 -3.16 13.92
CA ILE A 143 83.13 -4.10 13.93
C ILE A 143 81.79 -3.36 13.88
N LEU A 144 81.77 -2.03 14.11
CA LEU A 144 80.62 -1.13 14.13
C LEU A 144 80.31 -0.54 12.76
N ASN A 145 80.63 -1.22 11.65
CA ASN A 145 79.87 -0.92 10.46
C ASN A 145 78.47 -1.55 10.67
N PRO A 146 77.44 -0.73 11.03
CA PRO A 146 76.09 -1.27 11.08
C PRO A 146 75.83 -1.91 9.76
N ASN A 147 75.24 -3.09 9.75
CA ASN A 147 74.86 -3.75 8.50
C ASN A 147 73.90 -2.81 7.78
N ASN A 148 74.40 -1.87 6.96
CA ASN A 148 73.61 -0.86 6.27
C ASN A 148 72.52 -1.53 5.47
N GLU A 149 72.69 -2.78 5.06
CA GLU A 149 71.66 -3.58 4.38
C GLU A 149 70.40 -3.76 5.23
N PHE A 150 70.53 -3.99 6.55
CA PHE A 150 69.37 -4.08 7.45
C PHE A 150 68.61 -2.76 7.57
N ILE A 151 69.34 -1.65 7.66
CA ILE A 151 68.74 -0.32 7.71
C ILE A 151 67.96 -0.02 6.41
N TYR A 152 68.58 -0.30 5.24
CA TYR A 152 67.91 -0.12 3.96
C TYR A 152 66.71 -1.04 3.78
N PHE A 153 66.77 -2.29 4.24
CA PHE A 153 65.64 -3.23 4.25
C PHE A 153 64.47 -2.71 5.11
N MET A 154 64.77 -2.27 6.34
CA MET A 154 63.76 -1.70 7.23
C MET A 154 63.12 -0.43 6.66
N LEU A 155 63.91 0.41 6.00
CA LEU A 155 63.42 1.62 5.36
C LEU A 155 62.53 1.27 4.14
N GLY A 156 62.89 0.26 3.37
CA GLY A 156 62.09 -0.24 2.25
C GLY A 156 60.71 -0.81 2.74
N VAL A 157 60.74 -1.64 3.77
CA VAL A 157 59.50 -2.18 4.40
C VAL A 157 58.64 -1.06 4.96
N SER A 158 59.25 -0.06 5.61
CA SER A 158 58.51 1.10 6.14
C SER A 158 57.80 1.90 5.07
N ILE A 159 58.48 2.17 3.95
CA ILE A 159 57.90 2.86 2.80
C ILE A 159 56.73 2.03 2.21
N LEU A 160 56.93 0.70 2.04
CA LEU A 160 55.87 -0.19 1.55
C LEU A 160 54.61 -0.15 2.42
N VAL A 161 54.79 -0.25 3.75
CA VAL A 161 53.67 -0.20 4.70
C VAL A 161 52.98 1.16 4.69
N ILE A 162 53.71 2.27 4.58
CA ILE A 162 53.13 3.61 4.47
C ILE A 162 52.27 3.72 3.21
N VAL A 163 52.78 3.23 2.07
CA VAL A 163 52.02 3.23 0.81
C VAL A 163 50.77 2.39 0.91
N LEU A 164 50.85 1.18 1.47
CA LEU A 164 49.69 0.33 1.68
C LEU A 164 48.66 0.98 2.61
N LEU A 165 49.10 1.57 3.72
CA LEU A 165 48.24 2.30 4.64
C LEU A 165 47.58 3.52 3.99
N TYR A 166 48.32 4.26 3.16
CA TYR A 166 47.75 5.37 2.40
C TYR A 166 46.64 4.92 1.46
N TYR A 167 46.88 3.85 0.67
CA TYR A 167 45.82 3.30 -0.19
C TYR A 167 44.61 2.81 0.59
N PHE A 168 44.83 2.13 1.70
CA PHE A 168 43.76 1.64 2.57
C PHE A 168 42.94 2.77 3.17
N CYS A 169 43.61 3.77 3.78
CA CYS A 169 42.93 4.93 4.34
C CYS A 169 42.21 5.78 3.29
N HIS A 170 42.77 5.90 2.08
CA HIS A 170 42.13 6.62 1.00
C HIS A 170 40.87 5.90 0.49
N SER A 171 40.91 4.57 0.36
CA SER A 171 39.77 3.75 -0.01
C SER A 171 38.65 3.86 1.04
N LEU A 172 38.99 3.64 2.31
CA LEU A 172 38.02 3.78 3.42
C LEU A 172 37.43 5.19 3.51
N GLY A 173 38.26 6.23 3.35
CA GLY A 173 37.82 7.61 3.39
C GLY A 173 36.76 7.93 2.31
N LYS A 174 36.93 7.40 1.09
CA LYS A 174 35.94 7.54 0.02
C LYS A 174 34.63 6.84 0.38
N SER A 175 34.67 5.62 0.86
CA SER A 175 33.49 4.84 1.22
C SER A 175 32.70 5.48 2.38
N ILE A 176 33.41 5.99 3.39
CA ILE A 176 32.78 6.71 4.55
C ILE A 176 32.18 8.04 4.08
N ALA A 177 32.89 8.82 3.23
CA ALA A 177 32.37 10.08 2.72
C ALA A 177 31.08 9.87 1.89
N ALA A 178 31.04 8.79 1.11
CA ALA A 178 29.86 8.39 0.36
C ALA A 178 28.67 8.05 1.27
N LEU A 179 28.91 7.31 2.36
CA LEU A 179 27.90 7.02 3.37
C LEU A 179 27.39 8.30 4.04
N GLY A 180 28.28 9.25 4.34
CA GLY A 180 27.92 10.56 4.89
C GLY A 180 27.03 11.38 3.95
N GLN A 181 27.34 11.40 2.66
CA GLN A 181 26.49 12.06 1.65
C GLN A 181 25.11 11.39 1.54
N LEU A 182 25.07 10.05 1.62
CA LEU A 182 23.84 9.27 1.57
C LEU A 182 22.92 9.63 2.75
N THR A 183 23.46 9.66 3.97
CA THR A 183 22.68 10.03 5.16
C THR A 183 22.17 11.47 5.08
N GLN A 184 22.97 12.42 4.61
CA GLN A 184 22.55 13.79 4.46
C GLN A 184 21.44 13.96 3.39
N GLN A 185 21.55 13.30 2.24
CA GLN A 185 20.50 13.33 1.21
C GLN A 185 19.21 12.64 1.71
N ALA A 186 19.35 11.57 2.52
CA ALA A 186 18.22 10.91 3.14
C ALA A 186 17.49 11.80 4.14
N GLU A 187 18.20 12.59 4.97
CA GLU A 187 17.59 13.58 5.86
C GLU A 187 16.84 14.67 5.10
N GLU A 188 17.40 15.10 3.96
CA GLU A 188 16.77 16.11 3.11
C GLU A 188 15.60 15.58 2.27
N GLY A 189 15.34 14.26 2.31
CA GLY A 189 14.27 13.62 1.54
C GLY A 189 14.48 13.63 0.03
N LYS A 190 15.71 13.82 -0.43
CA LYS A 190 16.06 13.89 -1.87
C LYS A 190 16.34 12.52 -2.44
N PRO A 191 16.07 12.28 -3.73
CA PRO A 191 16.45 11.04 -4.40
C PRO A 191 17.98 10.90 -4.41
N ILE A 192 18.46 9.69 -4.08
CA ILE A 192 19.87 9.40 -3.99
C ILE A 192 20.41 9.04 -5.39
N HIS A 193 21.24 9.92 -5.95
CA HIS A 193 21.99 9.65 -7.17
C HIS A 193 23.49 9.48 -6.84
N ILE A 194 23.83 8.35 -6.22
CA ILE A 194 25.24 8.03 -5.96
C ILE A 194 25.75 7.11 -7.04
N THR A 195 26.46 7.68 -8.02
CA THR A 195 27.22 6.93 -9.02
C THR A 195 28.58 6.57 -8.42
N ILE A 196 28.62 5.79 -7.35
CA ILE A 196 29.88 5.30 -6.80
C ILE A 196 30.22 4.00 -7.52
N LYS A 197 31.31 4.01 -8.28
CA LYS A 197 32.05 2.79 -8.57
C LYS A 197 32.67 2.32 -7.25
N SER A 198 31.88 1.69 -6.41
CA SER A 198 32.33 1.08 -5.17
C SER A 198 33.33 -0.01 -5.53
N GLY A 199 34.50 0.06 -4.93
CA GLY A 199 35.41 -1.09 -4.91
C GLY A 199 34.70 -2.31 -4.26
N PRO A 200 35.26 -3.49 -4.39
CA PRO A 200 34.69 -4.72 -3.82
C PRO A 200 34.88 -4.83 -2.30
N ASP A 201 34.81 -3.70 -1.57
CA ASP A 201 34.94 -3.66 -0.13
C ASP A 201 33.56 -3.72 0.55
N ASP A 202 33.52 -4.27 1.77
CA ASP A 202 32.29 -4.50 2.53
C ASP A 202 31.50 -3.21 2.78
N ILE A 203 32.18 -2.07 2.92
CA ILE A 203 31.54 -0.76 3.12
C ILE A 203 30.83 -0.29 1.82
N GLY A 204 31.41 -0.59 0.67
CA GLY A 204 30.78 -0.31 -0.64
C GLY A 204 29.47 -1.08 -0.83
N THR A 205 29.44 -2.35 -0.43
CA THR A 205 28.24 -3.19 -0.51
C THR A 205 27.15 -2.72 0.46
N ILE A 206 27.52 -2.30 1.67
CA ILE A 206 26.59 -1.71 2.65
C ILE A 206 26.00 -0.41 2.10
N THR A 207 26.82 0.47 1.54
CA THR A 207 26.37 1.74 0.95
C THR A 207 25.39 1.51 -0.20
N GLN A 208 25.65 0.53 -1.05
CA GLN A 208 24.76 0.16 -2.17
C GLN A 208 23.44 -0.43 -1.66
N SER A 209 23.51 -1.29 -0.65
CA SER A 209 22.31 -1.88 -0.03
C SER A 209 21.43 -0.81 0.66
N LEU A 210 22.04 0.12 1.39
CA LEU A 210 21.35 1.25 2.00
C LEU A 210 20.70 2.16 0.96
N SER A 211 21.40 2.48 -0.13
CA SER A 211 20.84 3.24 -1.24
C SER A 211 19.60 2.55 -1.82
N HIS A 212 19.68 1.24 -2.05
CA HIS A 212 18.55 0.47 -2.58
C HIS A 212 17.36 0.43 -1.60
N ILE A 213 17.62 0.27 -0.30
CA ILE A 213 16.56 0.31 0.74
C ILE A 213 15.90 1.68 0.75
N TYR A 214 16.68 2.75 0.70
CA TYR A 214 16.14 4.11 0.70
C TYR A 214 15.30 4.43 -0.55
N ASP A 215 15.77 4.02 -1.74
CA ASP A 215 15.02 4.16 -2.99
C ASP A 215 13.68 3.40 -2.94
N ASN A 216 13.70 2.18 -2.38
CA ASN A 216 12.47 1.41 -2.19
C ASN A 216 11.53 2.09 -1.18
N LEU A 217 12.07 2.69 -0.12
CA LEU A 217 11.29 3.43 0.87
C LEU A 217 10.62 4.66 0.24
N LEU A 218 11.35 5.44 -0.57
CA LEU A 218 10.79 6.58 -1.30
C LEU A 218 9.68 6.15 -2.27
N LYS A 219 9.92 5.12 -3.08
CA LYS A 219 8.91 4.56 -4.00
C LYS A 219 7.68 4.05 -3.27
N THR A 220 7.88 3.40 -2.13
CA THR A 220 6.77 2.90 -1.31
C THR A 220 5.97 4.06 -0.70
N LYS A 221 6.66 5.10 -0.21
CA LYS A 221 6.03 6.32 0.32
C LYS A 221 5.22 7.05 -0.77
N GLU A 222 5.79 7.19 -1.97
CA GLU A 222 5.10 7.79 -3.11
C GLU A 222 3.88 6.98 -3.52
N LYS A 223 4.03 5.65 -3.64
CA LYS A 223 2.92 4.75 -3.93
C LYS A 223 1.81 4.85 -2.89
N LEU A 224 2.18 4.85 -1.60
CA LEU A 224 1.22 5.01 -0.50
C LEU A 224 0.49 6.34 -0.58
N SER A 225 1.20 7.43 -0.89
CA SER A 225 0.60 8.76 -1.07
C SER A 225 -0.40 8.79 -2.22
N ILE A 226 -0.06 8.17 -3.36
CA ILE A 226 -0.97 8.05 -4.51
C ILE A 226 -2.20 7.21 -4.16
N GLU A 227 -2.03 6.10 -3.43
CA GLU A 227 -3.13 5.26 -2.97
C GLU A 227 -4.04 6.01 -1.98
N GLN A 228 -3.47 6.75 -1.05
CA GLN A 228 -4.24 7.60 -0.13
C GLN A 228 -5.02 8.68 -0.90
N GLU A 229 -4.41 9.33 -1.89
CA GLU A 229 -5.10 10.32 -2.72
C GLU A 229 -6.26 9.70 -3.52
N LYS A 230 -6.06 8.49 -4.07
CA LYS A 230 -7.13 7.75 -4.75
C LYS A 230 -8.28 7.44 -3.80
N LEU A 231 -7.99 6.90 -2.63
CA LEU A 231 -9.02 6.59 -1.62
C LEU A 231 -9.77 7.85 -1.20
N PHE A 232 -9.07 8.96 -0.99
CA PHE A 232 -9.69 10.25 -0.69
C PHE A 232 -10.62 10.72 -1.81
N LYS A 233 -10.17 10.63 -3.07
CA LYS A 233 -11.01 10.96 -4.23
C LYS A 233 -12.23 10.03 -4.32
N HIS A 234 -12.07 8.72 -4.12
CA HIS A 234 -13.19 7.79 -4.10
C HIS A 234 -14.24 8.16 -3.04
N LEU A 235 -13.79 8.53 -1.85
CA LEU A 235 -14.68 9.00 -0.80
C LEU A 235 -15.41 10.29 -1.21
N GLN A 236 -14.72 11.25 -1.82
CA GLN A 236 -15.34 12.51 -2.26
C GLN A 236 -16.35 12.34 -3.41
N PHE A 237 -16.11 11.39 -4.32
CA PHE A 237 -16.99 11.09 -5.45
C PHE A 237 -18.00 9.97 -5.18
N SER A 238 -18.06 9.46 -3.96
CA SER A 238 -19.09 8.51 -3.56
C SER A 238 -20.48 9.10 -3.81
N LYS A 239 -21.43 8.23 -4.18
CA LYS A 239 -22.85 8.57 -4.29
C LYS A 239 -23.55 8.63 -2.93
N GLU A 240 -22.85 8.27 -1.87
CA GLU A 240 -23.31 8.29 -0.48
C GLU A 240 -22.61 9.39 0.29
N GLY A 241 -23.31 10.02 1.20
CA GLY A 241 -22.72 10.94 2.16
C GLY A 241 -21.98 10.17 3.24
N LEU A 242 -20.65 10.23 3.28
CA LEU A 242 -19.82 9.46 4.17
C LEU A 242 -19.04 10.37 5.12
N ALA A 243 -19.02 10.02 6.40
CA ALA A 243 -18.18 10.68 7.39
C ALA A 243 -17.64 9.69 8.42
N PHE A 244 -16.34 9.81 8.70
CA PHE A 244 -15.64 9.06 9.73
C PHE A 244 -15.41 9.94 10.95
N PHE A 245 -15.61 9.36 12.10
CA PHE A 245 -15.51 10.04 13.40
C PHE A 245 -14.52 9.33 14.32
N SER A 246 -13.85 10.13 15.14
CA SER A 246 -13.05 9.61 16.25
C SER A 246 -13.98 9.14 17.41
N LYS A 247 -13.41 8.40 18.35
CA LYS A 247 -14.07 8.03 19.62
C LYS A 247 -14.65 9.22 20.39
N ASP A 248 -14.09 10.42 20.21
CA ASP A 248 -14.55 11.65 20.84
C ASP A 248 -15.64 12.37 20.03
N LYS A 249 -16.22 11.69 19.04
CA LYS A 249 -17.26 12.22 18.15
C LYS A 249 -16.80 13.41 17.29
N LYS A 250 -15.50 13.56 17.06
CA LYS A 250 -14.94 14.57 16.14
C LYS A 250 -14.81 13.99 14.75
N ILE A 251 -15.14 14.78 13.73
CA ILE A 251 -14.97 14.38 12.33
C ILE A 251 -13.49 14.23 12.04
N ILE A 252 -13.11 13.04 11.53
CA ILE A 252 -11.80 12.76 10.97
C ILE A 252 -11.80 13.18 9.51
N ILE A 253 -12.81 12.73 8.76
CA ILE A 253 -12.99 13.03 7.35
C ILE A 253 -14.48 12.95 7.02
N ALA A 254 -14.94 13.81 6.11
CA ALA A 254 -16.29 13.76 5.55
C ALA A 254 -16.26 14.19 4.09
N ASN A 255 -17.11 13.61 3.26
CA ASN A 255 -17.29 14.07 1.90
C ASN A 255 -18.34 15.19 1.83
N ASN A 256 -18.35 15.90 0.71
CA ASN A 256 -19.26 17.03 0.52
C ASN A 256 -20.73 16.61 0.56
N LEU A 257 -21.05 15.40 0.10
CA LEU A 257 -22.41 14.89 0.05
C LEU A 257 -22.96 14.63 1.46
N PHE A 258 -22.12 14.15 2.39
CA PHE A 258 -22.49 14.01 3.80
C PHE A 258 -22.93 15.34 4.40
N ILE A 259 -22.13 16.38 4.18
CA ILE A 259 -22.44 17.73 4.72
C ILE A 259 -23.74 18.26 4.10
N GLN A 260 -23.96 18.04 2.79
CA GLN A 260 -25.19 18.45 2.12
C GLN A 260 -26.43 17.72 2.67
N TYR A 261 -26.36 16.39 2.79
CA TYR A 261 -27.47 15.61 3.34
C TYR A 261 -27.76 15.94 4.80
N LEU A 262 -26.69 16.10 5.59
CA LEU A 262 -26.84 16.48 6.99
C LEU A 262 -27.46 17.87 7.14
N SER A 263 -27.10 18.82 6.27
CA SER A 263 -27.76 20.14 6.22
C SER A 263 -29.25 20.05 5.93
N LEU A 264 -29.65 19.16 5.01
CA LEU A 264 -31.07 18.93 4.69
C LEU A 264 -31.83 18.28 5.86
N ILE A 265 -31.17 17.35 6.58
CA ILE A 265 -31.78 16.65 7.72
C ILE A 265 -31.94 17.59 8.91
N THR A 266 -30.93 18.39 9.22
CA THR A 266 -30.88 19.24 10.42
C THR A 266 -31.45 20.63 10.19
N ASP A 267 -31.76 21.04 8.95
CA ASP A 267 -32.13 22.40 8.54
C ASP A 267 -31.07 23.46 8.93
N LYS A 268 -29.81 23.05 9.03
CA LYS A 268 -28.68 23.91 9.39
C LYS A 268 -27.66 23.97 8.26
N THR A 269 -27.36 25.16 7.82
CA THR A 269 -26.39 25.41 6.73
C THR A 269 -24.97 25.64 7.25
N LEU A 270 -24.83 26.19 8.49
CA LEU A 270 -23.53 26.42 9.12
C LEU A 270 -23.25 25.31 10.14
N SER A 271 -22.08 24.66 9.99
CA SER A 271 -21.59 23.61 10.88
C SER A 271 -22.63 22.51 11.19
N PRO A 272 -23.29 21.90 10.19
CA PRO A 272 -24.36 20.92 10.43
C PRO A 272 -23.87 19.72 11.25
N ALA A 273 -22.57 19.41 11.20
CA ALA A 273 -21.96 18.33 11.98
C ALA A 273 -22.04 18.54 13.50
N ASP A 274 -22.05 19.77 13.98
CA ASP A 274 -22.19 20.10 15.41
C ASP A 274 -23.57 19.76 15.95
N TYR A 275 -24.55 19.65 15.06
CA TYR A 275 -25.94 19.30 15.40
C TYR A 275 -26.26 17.82 15.23
N LEU A 276 -25.41 17.04 14.55
CA LEU A 276 -25.61 15.61 14.28
C LEU A 276 -26.02 14.83 15.54
N PHE A 277 -25.29 15.03 16.63
CA PHE A 277 -25.53 14.31 17.90
C PHE A 277 -26.61 14.94 18.77
N LYS A 278 -27.18 16.07 18.39
CA LYS A 278 -28.23 16.79 19.08
C LYS A 278 -29.59 16.69 18.40
N GLU A 279 -29.61 16.21 17.16
CA GLU A 279 -30.81 16.12 16.34
C GLU A 279 -31.73 14.99 16.87
N GLU A 280 -32.96 15.33 17.16
CA GLU A 280 -33.94 14.37 17.71
C GLU A 280 -34.29 13.27 16.70
N ASN A 281 -34.34 13.61 15.43
CA ASN A 281 -34.60 12.67 14.34
C ASN A 281 -33.51 11.60 14.21
N LEU A 282 -32.30 11.85 14.74
CA LEU A 282 -31.15 10.94 14.72
C LEU A 282 -30.94 10.20 16.06
N LYS A 283 -31.90 10.30 16.97
CA LYS A 283 -31.80 9.75 18.33
C LYS A 283 -31.49 8.25 18.36
N LYS A 284 -32.00 7.48 17.38
CA LYS A 284 -31.74 6.04 17.29
C LYS A 284 -30.24 5.77 17.07
N ILE A 285 -29.63 6.42 16.10
CA ILE A 285 -28.19 6.31 15.80
C ILE A 285 -27.34 6.86 16.96
N ASN A 286 -27.74 8.00 17.53
CA ASN A 286 -27.04 8.61 18.65
C ASN A 286 -27.03 7.73 19.91
N ASN A 287 -28.14 7.04 20.18
CA ASN A 287 -28.26 6.07 21.29
C ASN A 287 -27.37 4.85 21.02
N PHE A 288 -27.40 4.31 19.78
CA PHE A 288 -26.54 3.21 19.37
C PHE A 288 -25.07 3.55 19.57
N ILE A 289 -24.62 4.69 19.07
CA ILE A 289 -23.23 5.17 19.25
C ILE A 289 -22.90 5.29 20.73
N SER A 290 -23.79 5.90 21.53
CA SER A 290 -23.54 6.14 22.96
C SER A 290 -23.47 4.85 23.78
N GLN A 291 -24.23 3.82 23.41
CA GLN A 291 -24.24 2.53 24.08
C GLN A 291 -23.09 1.63 23.68
N LYS A 292 -22.78 1.58 22.37
CA LYS A 292 -21.85 0.60 21.79
C LYS A 292 -20.41 1.10 21.67
N LEU A 293 -20.20 2.39 21.58
CA LEU A 293 -18.86 2.97 21.38
C LEU A 293 -17.89 2.64 22.54
N TYR A 294 -18.41 2.43 23.75
CA TYR A 294 -17.62 2.18 24.96
C TYR A 294 -17.75 0.74 25.50
N GLU A 295 -18.43 -0.16 24.78
CA GLU A 295 -18.50 -1.57 25.18
C GLU A 295 -17.15 -2.27 24.97
N PRO A 296 -16.53 -2.87 26.00
CA PRO A 296 -15.15 -3.38 25.93
C PRO A 296 -14.98 -4.70 25.17
N ASN A 297 -16.03 -5.32 24.63
CA ASN A 297 -15.98 -6.67 24.03
C ASN A 297 -16.75 -6.77 22.72
N VAL A 298 -16.24 -6.14 21.68
CA VAL A 298 -16.71 -6.42 20.32
C VAL A 298 -15.95 -7.64 19.80
N ARG A 299 -16.58 -8.81 19.80
CA ARG A 299 -16.03 -10.04 19.16
C ARG A 299 -16.14 -10.00 17.64
N GLU A 300 -16.92 -9.09 17.11
CA GLU A 300 -17.13 -8.89 15.68
C GLU A 300 -16.21 -7.78 15.17
N GLU A 301 -15.79 -7.85 13.92
CA GLU A 301 -14.92 -6.84 13.31
C GLU A 301 -15.55 -5.45 13.28
N PHE A 302 -16.88 -5.39 13.20
CA PHE A 302 -17.67 -4.15 13.26
C PHE A 302 -19.09 -4.43 13.74
N ILE A 303 -19.73 -3.41 14.29
CA ILE A 303 -21.15 -3.43 14.66
C ILE A 303 -21.85 -2.32 13.87
N SER A 304 -23.03 -2.60 13.31
CA SER A 304 -23.80 -1.62 12.55
C SER A 304 -25.22 -1.46 13.05
N GLU A 305 -25.78 -0.30 12.85
CA GLU A 305 -27.19 0.04 13.05
C GLU A 305 -27.64 0.93 11.91
N SER A 306 -28.86 0.73 11.43
CA SER A 306 -29.44 1.53 10.36
C SER A 306 -30.83 2.07 10.72
N MET A 307 -31.18 3.19 10.08
CA MET A 307 -32.53 3.76 10.18
C MET A 307 -32.88 4.49 8.88
N THR A 308 -34.18 4.54 8.59
CA THR A 308 -34.71 5.40 7.53
C THR A 308 -35.32 6.66 8.14
N LEU A 309 -35.10 7.78 7.48
CA LEU A 309 -35.62 9.08 7.90
C LEU A 309 -36.29 9.78 6.74
N ASP A 310 -37.58 10.13 6.91
CA ASP A 310 -38.29 10.96 5.94
C ASP A 310 -38.15 12.44 6.31
N LYS A 311 -37.70 13.24 5.37
CA LYS A 311 -37.57 14.70 5.52
C LYS A 311 -38.11 15.41 4.28
N GLY A 312 -39.23 16.07 4.44
CA GLY A 312 -39.95 16.69 3.31
C GLY A 312 -40.34 15.66 2.25
N SER A 313 -39.84 15.82 1.03
CA SER A 313 -40.11 14.89 -0.09
C SER A 313 -39.02 13.82 -0.27
N ARG A 314 -38.05 13.75 0.63
CA ARG A 314 -36.92 12.82 0.55
C ARG A 314 -36.92 11.79 1.66
N THR A 315 -36.43 10.60 1.34
CA THR A 315 -36.18 9.52 2.29
C THR A 315 -34.69 9.21 2.32
N PHE A 316 -34.10 9.32 3.50
CA PHE A 316 -32.69 9.02 3.73
C PHE A 316 -32.54 7.70 4.47
N LEU A 317 -31.61 6.85 4.03
CA LEU A 317 -31.08 5.74 4.79
C LEU A 317 -29.82 6.21 5.51
N ILE A 318 -29.79 6.07 6.82
CA ILE A 318 -28.66 6.45 7.67
C ILE A 318 -28.14 5.18 8.32
N GLU A 319 -26.88 4.89 8.08
CA GLU A 319 -26.19 3.73 8.63
C GLU A 319 -25.01 4.20 9.48
N CYS A 320 -24.82 3.54 10.63
CA CYS A 320 -23.68 3.78 11.49
C CYS A 320 -22.93 2.47 11.69
N ILE A 321 -21.62 2.48 11.46
CA ILE A 321 -20.72 1.35 11.65
C ILE A 321 -19.68 1.75 12.68
N ILE A 322 -19.52 0.95 13.75
CA ILE A 322 -18.49 1.16 14.78
C ILE A 322 -17.41 0.11 14.59
N PHE A 323 -16.16 0.55 14.50
CA PHE A 323 -14.98 -0.29 14.29
C PHE A 323 -14.29 -0.67 15.62
N GLN A 324 -13.43 -1.67 15.59
CA GLN A 324 -12.71 -2.18 16.78
C GLN A 324 -11.81 -1.12 17.47
N ASP A 325 -11.32 -0.15 16.72
CA ASP A 325 -10.49 0.96 17.22
C ASP A 325 -11.32 2.08 17.86
N HIS A 326 -12.64 1.85 18.04
CA HIS A 326 -13.60 2.82 18.53
C HIS A 326 -13.78 4.06 17.64
N THR A 327 -13.32 4.03 16.41
CA THR A 327 -13.77 4.97 15.38
C THR A 327 -15.12 4.51 14.83
N PHE A 328 -15.88 5.41 14.22
CA PHE A 328 -17.13 5.03 13.60
C PHE A 328 -17.38 5.81 12.32
N GLU A 329 -18.13 5.18 11.43
CA GLU A 329 -18.58 5.75 10.18
C GLU A 329 -20.08 6.01 10.25
N ILE A 330 -20.51 7.14 9.69
CA ILE A 330 -21.91 7.40 9.41
C ILE A 330 -22.05 7.62 7.90
N ALA A 331 -22.88 6.78 7.29
CA ALA A 331 -23.29 6.86 5.89
C ALA A 331 -24.72 7.41 5.81
N ILE A 332 -24.97 8.35 4.90
CA ILE A 332 -26.28 8.90 4.58
C ILE A 332 -26.51 8.71 3.08
N ASN A 333 -27.57 7.98 2.74
CA ASN A 333 -27.94 7.70 1.35
C ASN A 333 -29.36 8.21 1.06
N ASP A 334 -29.53 8.97 0.00
CA ASP A 334 -30.86 9.38 -0.50
C ASP A 334 -31.49 8.21 -1.27
N ILE A 335 -32.40 7.51 -0.61
CA ILE A 335 -33.14 6.36 -1.17
C ILE A 335 -34.52 6.73 -1.67
N THR A 336 -34.80 8.01 -1.88
CA THR A 336 -36.13 8.51 -2.26
C THR A 336 -36.67 7.81 -3.50
N GLN A 337 -35.87 7.72 -4.55
CA GLN A 337 -36.27 7.04 -5.78
C GLN A 337 -36.53 5.54 -5.53
N GLN A 338 -35.64 4.88 -4.82
CA GLN A 338 -35.75 3.46 -4.51
C GLN A 338 -36.99 3.13 -3.67
N GLU A 339 -37.28 3.96 -2.67
CA GLU A 339 -38.49 3.82 -1.86
C GLU A 339 -39.77 4.11 -2.68
N GLN A 340 -39.75 5.13 -3.55
CA GLN A 340 -40.86 5.39 -4.46
C GLN A 340 -41.12 4.20 -5.40
N GLU A 341 -40.08 3.66 -6.01
CA GLU A 341 -40.19 2.46 -6.86
C GLU A 341 -40.72 1.26 -6.08
N THR A 342 -40.21 1.05 -4.89
CA THR A 342 -40.66 -0.05 -4.00
C THR A 342 -42.12 0.13 -3.61
N ARG A 343 -42.52 1.35 -3.28
CA ARG A 343 -43.90 1.69 -2.96
C ARG A 343 -44.84 1.48 -4.15
N LEU A 344 -44.43 1.91 -5.32
CA LEU A 344 -45.18 1.68 -6.56
C LEU A 344 -45.33 0.18 -6.87
N LYS A 345 -44.27 -0.62 -6.71
CA LYS A 345 -44.31 -2.08 -6.90
C LYS A 345 -45.26 -2.74 -5.89
N ARG A 346 -45.22 -2.34 -4.60
CA ARG A 346 -46.14 -2.86 -3.57
C ARG A 346 -47.61 -2.51 -3.91
N GLN A 347 -47.87 -1.25 -4.31
CA GLN A 347 -49.20 -0.80 -4.69
C GLN A 347 -49.70 -1.56 -5.92
N LEU A 348 -48.84 -1.79 -6.91
CA LEU A 348 -49.17 -2.59 -8.11
C LEU A 348 -49.58 -4.02 -7.69
N THR A 349 -48.76 -4.69 -6.86
CA THR A 349 -49.04 -6.06 -6.39
C THR A 349 -50.37 -6.13 -5.64
N GLN A 350 -50.66 -5.16 -4.75
CA GLN A 350 -51.91 -5.07 -4.03
C GLN A 350 -53.13 -4.88 -4.94
N ASN A 351 -52.98 -4.00 -5.96
CA ASN A 351 -54.05 -3.76 -6.94
C ASN A 351 -54.31 -5.02 -7.79
N ILE A 352 -53.28 -5.71 -8.25
CA ILE A 352 -53.39 -7.00 -8.96
C ILE A 352 -54.17 -8.02 -8.10
N ALA A 353 -53.72 -8.23 -6.85
CA ALA A 353 -54.38 -9.18 -5.96
C ALA A 353 -55.89 -8.84 -5.75
N HIS A 354 -56.19 -7.56 -5.61
CA HIS A 354 -57.59 -7.11 -5.43
C HIS A 354 -58.41 -7.33 -6.73
N GLU A 355 -57.91 -6.96 -7.91
CA GLU A 355 -58.62 -7.13 -9.18
C GLU A 355 -58.74 -8.59 -9.62
N LEU A 356 -57.83 -9.50 -9.19
CA LEU A 356 -57.97 -10.97 -9.37
C LEU A 356 -58.99 -11.57 -8.40
N LYS A 357 -59.03 -11.14 -7.13
CA LYS A 357 -59.91 -11.69 -6.09
C LYS A 357 -61.39 -11.49 -6.44
N THR A 358 -61.72 -10.34 -7.04
CA THR A 358 -63.10 -9.98 -7.32
C THR A 358 -63.81 -10.96 -8.31
N PRO A 359 -63.25 -11.22 -9.54
CA PRO A 359 -63.85 -12.15 -10.47
C PRO A 359 -63.85 -13.59 -9.93
N VAL A 360 -62.79 -14.04 -9.24
CA VAL A 360 -62.71 -15.36 -8.61
C VAL A 360 -63.82 -15.54 -7.58
N SER A 361 -63.99 -14.55 -6.66
CA SER A 361 -65.08 -14.59 -5.67
C SER A 361 -66.45 -14.58 -6.28
N SER A 362 -66.65 -13.86 -7.41
CA SER A 362 -67.93 -13.84 -8.14
C SER A 362 -68.21 -15.19 -8.80
N ILE A 363 -67.22 -15.79 -9.48
CA ILE A 363 -67.34 -17.11 -10.07
C ILE A 363 -67.70 -18.13 -8.97
N ARG A 364 -66.97 -18.13 -7.87
CA ARG A 364 -67.27 -19.01 -6.74
C ARG A 364 -68.69 -18.83 -6.22
N GLY A 365 -69.12 -17.61 -5.98
CA GLY A 365 -70.46 -17.36 -5.48
C GLY A 365 -71.56 -17.80 -6.46
N TYR A 366 -71.40 -17.58 -7.76
CA TYR A 366 -72.36 -18.06 -8.75
C TYR A 366 -72.37 -19.60 -8.83
N MET A 367 -71.22 -20.25 -8.75
CA MET A 367 -71.10 -21.71 -8.71
C MET A 367 -71.71 -22.30 -7.43
N GLU A 368 -71.45 -21.69 -6.25
CA GLU A 368 -72.06 -22.08 -4.99
C GLU A 368 -73.60 -21.98 -5.07
N THR A 369 -74.12 -20.90 -5.68
CA THR A 369 -75.56 -20.74 -5.89
C THR A 369 -76.16 -21.78 -6.84
N ILE A 370 -75.50 -22.12 -7.93
CA ILE A 370 -75.90 -23.18 -8.85
C ILE A 370 -75.93 -24.55 -8.16
N LEU A 371 -74.96 -24.82 -7.30
CA LEU A 371 -74.83 -26.10 -6.60
C LEU A 371 -75.75 -26.27 -5.41
N SER A 372 -76.10 -25.18 -4.71
CA SER A 372 -76.84 -25.19 -3.44
C SER A 372 -78.33 -24.85 -3.56
N THR A 373 -78.82 -24.40 -4.73
CA THR A 373 -80.19 -23.96 -4.90
C THR A 373 -80.83 -24.61 -6.10
N GLU A 374 -81.99 -25.26 -5.94
CA GLU A 374 -82.80 -25.67 -7.07
C GLU A 374 -83.30 -24.46 -7.81
N MET A 375 -83.08 -24.42 -9.14
CA MET A 375 -83.47 -23.31 -9.99
C MET A 375 -83.86 -23.78 -11.38
N ASP A 376 -84.65 -22.93 -12.06
CA ASP A 376 -85.01 -23.19 -13.48
C ASP A 376 -83.80 -23.11 -14.42
N GLU A 377 -83.86 -23.74 -15.56
CA GLU A 377 -82.79 -23.80 -16.55
C GLU A 377 -82.36 -22.40 -17.06
N ASN A 378 -83.30 -21.44 -17.14
CA ASN A 378 -82.99 -20.09 -17.59
C ASN A 378 -82.11 -19.35 -16.56
N ARG A 379 -82.38 -19.48 -15.29
CA ARG A 379 -81.54 -18.92 -14.21
C ARG A 379 -80.18 -19.60 -14.12
N LYS A 380 -80.14 -20.90 -14.27
CA LYS A 380 -78.90 -21.68 -14.34
C LYS A 380 -78.05 -21.23 -15.50
N LYS A 381 -78.60 -21.10 -16.67
CA LYS A 381 -77.92 -20.56 -17.86
C LYS A 381 -77.39 -19.13 -17.61
N MET A 382 -78.21 -18.27 -17.04
CA MET A 382 -77.77 -16.91 -16.68
C MET A 382 -76.56 -16.89 -15.75
N PHE A 383 -76.53 -17.75 -14.70
CA PHE A 383 -75.39 -17.81 -13.80
C PHE A 383 -74.17 -18.42 -14.48
N MET A 384 -74.30 -19.39 -15.37
CA MET A 384 -73.20 -19.92 -16.17
C MET A 384 -72.63 -18.88 -17.12
N GLU A 385 -73.47 -18.11 -17.77
CA GLU A 385 -73.06 -16.97 -18.62
C GLU A 385 -72.27 -15.90 -17.81
N ARG A 386 -72.70 -15.61 -16.58
CA ARG A 386 -71.98 -14.73 -15.65
C ARG A 386 -70.63 -15.30 -15.25
N CYS A 387 -70.56 -16.62 -14.96
CA CYS A 387 -69.25 -17.28 -14.66
C CYS A 387 -68.33 -17.20 -15.85
N TYR A 388 -68.82 -17.45 -17.04
CA TYR A 388 -68.03 -17.38 -18.26
C TYR A 388 -67.52 -15.96 -18.52
N ALA A 389 -68.37 -14.93 -18.33
CA ALA A 389 -67.96 -13.54 -18.48
C ALA A 389 -66.88 -13.15 -17.45
N GLN A 390 -66.96 -13.58 -16.20
CA GLN A 390 -65.90 -13.33 -15.20
C GLN A 390 -64.61 -14.08 -15.51
N SER A 391 -64.69 -15.33 -16.01
CA SER A 391 -63.54 -16.10 -16.43
C SER A 391 -62.80 -15.46 -17.61
N LYS A 392 -63.55 -14.97 -18.61
CA LYS A 392 -63.00 -14.24 -19.75
C LYS A 392 -62.29 -12.97 -19.26
N ARG A 393 -62.93 -12.20 -18.37
CA ARG A 393 -62.34 -11.00 -17.77
C ARG A 393 -61.04 -11.29 -17.04
N LEU A 394 -60.98 -12.43 -16.30
CA LEU A 394 -59.77 -12.86 -15.58
C LEU A 394 -58.63 -13.17 -16.59
N THR A 395 -58.95 -13.85 -17.68
CA THR A 395 -57.98 -14.17 -18.74
C THR A 395 -57.44 -12.86 -19.39
N ASP A 396 -58.31 -11.91 -19.69
CA ASP A 396 -57.91 -10.62 -20.28
C ASP A 396 -57.02 -9.83 -19.33
N LEU A 397 -57.35 -9.80 -18.01
CA LEU A 397 -56.56 -9.16 -16.97
C LEU A 397 -55.16 -9.79 -16.85
N LEU A 398 -55.08 -11.14 -16.85
CA LEU A 398 -53.80 -11.85 -16.82
C LEU A 398 -52.92 -11.56 -18.04
N ARG A 399 -53.55 -11.47 -19.23
CA ARG A 399 -52.86 -11.10 -20.48
C ARG A 399 -52.30 -9.67 -20.41
N ASP A 400 -53.13 -8.72 -19.92
CA ASP A 400 -52.73 -7.32 -19.75
C ASP A 400 -51.56 -7.16 -18.77
N ILE A 401 -51.59 -7.87 -17.62
CA ILE A 401 -50.52 -7.88 -16.64
C ILE A 401 -49.23 -8.47 -17.23
N SER A 402 -49.35 -9.60 -17.96
CA SER A 402 -48.21 -10.25 -18.60
C SER A 402 -47.56 -9.35 -19.65
N MET A 403 -48.36 -8.63 -20.44
CA MET A 403 -47.89 -7.67 -21.45
C MET A 403 -47.14 -6.51 -20.78
N LEU A 404 -47.69 -5.92 -19.71
CA LEU A 404 -47.06 -4.83 -18.98
C LEU A 404 -45.75 -5.26 -18.31
N ASN A 405 -45.68 -6.44 -17.68
CA ASN A 405 -44.47 -6.95 -17.09
C ASN A 405 -43.34 -7.16 -18.13
N ARG A 406 -43.68 -7.71 -19.30
CA ARG A 406 -42.70 -7.88 -20.38
C ARG A 406 -42.18 -6.52 -20.89
N LEU A 407 -43.03 -5.49 -20.95
CA LEU A 407 -42.64 -4.15 -21.37
C LEU A 407 -41.76 -3.45 -20.32
N ASP A 408 -41.88 -3.80 -19.03
CA ASP A 408 -41.06 -3.27 -17.95
C ASP A 408 -39.68 -3.97 -17.86
N GLU A 409 -39.62 -5.31 -18.09
CA GLU A 409 -38.41 -6.11 -17.82
C GLU A 409 -37.33 -5.98 -18.91
N SER A 410 -37.70 -5.90 -20.19
CA SER A 410 -36.72 -5.62 -21.23
C SER A 410 -37.33 -5.26 -22.59
N LYS A 411 -36.76 -4.25 -23.20
CA LYS A 411 -37.14 -3.81 -24.58
C LYS A 411 -36.75 -4.86 -25.64
N ASP A 412 -35.87 -5.81 -25.30
CA ASP A 412 -35.32 -6.80 -26.24
C ASP A 412 -36.16 -8.07 -26.34
N LEU A 413 -37.26 -8.19 -25.59
CA LEU A 413 -38.14 -9.36 -25.60
C LEU A 413 -39.20 -9.36 -26.73
N TYR A 414 -39.32 -8.30 -27.47
CA TYR A 414 -40.26 -8.18 -28.56
C TYR A 414 -39.53 -8.05 -29.89
N ASP A 415 -39.76 -9.01 -30.76
CA ASP A 415 -39.31 -8.92 -32.15
C ASP A 415 -40.06 -7.77 -32.87
N THR A 416 -39.32 -6.99 -33.63
CA THR A 416 -39.88 -5.89 -34.44
C THR A 416 -39.73 -6.21 -35.90
N ASP A 417 -40.83 -6.13 -36.64
CA ASP A 417 -40.89 -6.37 -38.07
C ASP A 417 -41.55 -5.19 -38.80
N LYS A 418 -41.38 -5.15 -40.13
CA LYS A 418 -42.12 -4.17 -40.96
C LYS A 418 -43.60 -4.43 -40.90
N THR A 419 -44.30 -3.61 -40.18
CA THR A 419 -45.74 -3.71 -39.90
C THR A 419 -46.50 -2.55 -40.53
N ASP A 420 -47.64 -2.82 -41.13
CA ASP A 420 -48.51 -1.84 -41.76
C ASP A 420 -49.61 -1.39 -40.78
N LEU A 421 -49.53 -0.17 -40.29
CA LEU A 421 -50.48 0.40 -39.32
C LEU A 421 -51.90 0.50 -39.88
N GLN A 422 -52.08 0.80 -41.19
CA GLN A 422 -53.39 0.88 -41.80
C GLN A 422 -54.13 -0.45 -41.70
N LYS A 423 -53.43 -1.58 -41.97
CA LYS A 423 -54.02 -2.91 -41.86
C LYS A 423 -54.46 -3.21 -40.43
N ILE A 424 -53.64 -2.86 -39.44
CA ILE A 424 -53.97 -3.03 -38.03
C ILE A 424 -55.21 -2.22 -37.65
N ILE A 425 -55.29 -0.97 -38.05
CA ILE A 425 -56.42 -0.10 -37.76
C ILE A 425 -57.73 -0.66 -38.36
N ILE A 426 -57.66 -1.11 -39.62
CA ILE A 426 -58.81 -1.73 -40.31
C ILE A 426 -59.22 -3.03 -39.60
N GLU A 427 -58.29 -3.87 -39.24
CA GLU A 427 -58.54 -5.13 -38.53
C GLU A 427 -59.25 -4.87 -37.18
N VAL A 428 -58.75 -3.94 -36.35
CA VAL A 428 -59.34 -3.59 -35.04
C VAL A 428 -60.78 -3.08 -35.24
N PHE A 429 -61.05 -2.25 -36.22
CA PHE A 429 -62.40 -1.73 -36.46
C PHE A 429 -63.35 -2.81 -36.98
N ASN A 430 -62.87 -3.72 -37.86
CA ASN A 430 -63.67 -4.83 -38.34
C ASN A 430 -64.07 -5.77 -37.21
N GLU A 431 -63.13 -6.11 -36.31
CA GLU A 431 -63.44 -6.93 -35.14
C GLU A 431 -64.37 -6.24 -34.16
N SER A 432 -64.36 -4.91 -34.07
CA SER A 432 -65.20 -4.12 -33.18
C SER A 432 -66.57 -3.76 -33.79
N GLN A 433 -66.83 -4.14 -35.04
CA GLN A 433 -68.01 -3.74 -35.81
C GLN A 433 -69.34 -4.07 -35.08
N SER A 434 -69.45 -5.27 -34.49
CA SER A 434 -70.67 -5.67 -33.77
C SER A 434 -70.92 -4.78 -32.55
N ALA A 435 -69.85 -4.51 -31.76
CA ALA A 435 -69.96 -3.68 -30.56
C ALA A 435 -70.24 -2.20 -30.90
N LEU A 436 -69.65 -1.70 -31.99
CA LEU A 436 -69.91 -0.34 -32.51
C LEU A 436 -71.38 -0.20 -32.97
N SER A 437 -71.86 -1.20 -33.71
CA SER A 437 -73.24 -1.23 -34.21
C SER A 437 -74.27 -1.31 -33.10
N GLU A 438 -74.04 -2.14 -32.10
CA GLU A 438 -74.92 -2.24 -30.91
C GLU A 438 -75.06 -0.91 -30.18
N ARG A 439 -73.97 -0.12 -30.16
CA ARG A 439 -73.95 1.19 -29.53
C ARG A 439 -74.24 2.33 -30.48
N LYS A 440 -74.58 2.05 -31.76
CA LYS A 440 -74.86 3.03 -32.82
C LYS A 440 -73.70 4.02 -33.00
N MET A 441 -72.49 3.56 -32.81
CA MET A 441 -71.31 4.41 -33.00
C MET A 441 -70.77 4.33 -34.42
N THR A 442 -70.17 5.43 -34.89
CA THR A 442 -69.58 5.56 -36.23
C THR A 442 -68.07 5.75 -36.09
N VAL A 443 -67.35 5.25 -37.10
CA VAL A 443 -65.91 5.43 -37.18
C VAL A 443 -65.55 6.22 -38.41
N GLU A 444 -64.69 7.22 -38.26
CA GLU A 444 -64.13 8.03 -39.36
C GLU A 444 -62.60 7.92 -39.31
N THR A 445 -62.00 7.65 -40.46
CA THR A 445 -60.56 7.66 -40.63
C THR A 445 -60.16 8.86 -41.49
N ARG A 446 -59.14 9.61 -41.08
CA ARG A 446 -58.62 10.78 -41.79
C ARG A 446 -57.15 10.65 -42.05
N ASN A 447 -56.69 11.10 -43.22
CA ASN A 447 -55.28 11.15 -43.60
C ASN A 447 -54.52 9.82 -43.37
N LEU A 448 -55.18 8.66 -43.50
CA LEU A 448 -54.55 7.36 -43.51
C LEU A 448 -54.16 6.95 -44.91
N HIS A 449 -52.90 6.69 -45.18
CA HIS A 449 -52.39 6.30 -46.49
C HIS A 449 -52.46 4.78 -46.68
N ASP A 450 -52.49 4.31 -47.96
CA ASP A 450 -52.62 2.90 -48.30
C ASP A 450 -51.48 1.95 -47.72
N GLN A 451 -50.35 2.50 -47.34
CA GLN A 451 -49.24 1.78 -46.71
C GLN A 451 -48.58 2.68 -45.69
N MET A 452 -48.82 2.41 -44.39
CA MET A 452 -48.20 3.11 -43.28
C MET A 452 -47.22 2.17 -42.57
N LEU A 453 -46.01 1.99 -43.13
CA LEU A 453 -45.01 1.05 -42.62
C LEU A 453 -44.23 1.59 -41.45
N ILE A 454 -44.12 0.80 -40.42
CA ILE A 454 -43.33 1.06 -39.21
C ILE A 454 -42.50 -0.19 -38.86
N ASN A 455 -41.32 -0.01 -38.35
CA ASN A 455 -40.56 -1.11 -37.74
C ASN A 455 -41.03 -1.30 -36.29
N GLY A 456 -41.94 -2.24 -36.07
CA GLY A 456 -42.57 -2.40 -34.76
C GLY A 456 -43.12 -3.79 -34.50
N ASN A 457 -43.54 -4.02 -33.26
CA ASN A 457 -44.16 -5.27 -32.86
C ASN A 457 -45.66 -5.23 -33.13
N TYR A 458 -46.14 -6.15 -33.97
CA TYR A 458 -47.53 -6.22 -34.35
C TYR A 458 -48.50 -6.29 -33.16
N SER A 459 -48.23 -7.13 -32.15
CA SER A 459 -49.11 -7.30 -31.00
C SER A 459 -49.23 -6.04 -30.15
N LEU A 460 -48.13 -5.29 -29.99
CA LEU A 460 -48.13 -4.00 -29.27
C LEU A 460 -48.85 -2.92 -30.04
N LEU A 461 -48.60 -2.81 -31.35
CA LEU A 461 -49.28 -1.86 -32.23
C LEU A 461 -50.78 -2.15 -32.30
N TYR A 462 -51.18 -3.41 -32.45
CA TYR A 462 -52.57 -3.83 -32.37
C TYR A 462 -53.20 -3.45 -31.02
N SER A 463 -52.49 -3.66 -29.91
CA SER A 463 -53.00 -3.35 -28.57
C SER A 463 -53.23 -1.85 -28.36
N ILE A 464 -52.46 -0.94 -29.02
CA ILE A 464 -52.70 0.49 -28.98
C ILE A 464 -54.10 0.79 -29.51
N PHE A 465 -54.37 0.45 -30.77
CA PHE A 465 -55.64 0.78 -31.41
C PHE A 465 -56.81 0.03 -30.79
N ARG A 466 -56.62 -1.22 -30.39
CA ARG A 466 -57.63 -2.03 -29.71
C ARG A 466 -58.05 -1.41 -28.38
N ASN A 467 -57.12 -1.07 -27.49
CA ASN A 467 -57.45 -0.46 -26.20
C ASN A 467 -58.09 0.90 -26.32
N LEU A 468 -57.67 1.73 -27.32
CA LEU A 468 -58.28 3.02 -27.58
C LEU A 468 -59.72 2.85 -28.06
N THR A 469 -59.97 1.90 -28.97
CA THR A 469 -61.31 1.60 -29.51
C THR A 469 -62.23 1.03 -28.42
N ASP A 470 -61.75 0.05 -27.61
CA ASP A 470 -62.51 -0.52 -26.52
C ASP A 470 -62.87 0.52 -25.43
N ASN A 471 -61.98 1.46 -25.13
CA ASN A 471 -62.25 2.58 -24.25
C ASN A 471 -63.32 3.51 -24.79
N ALA A 472 -63.25 3.89 -26.07
CA ALA A 472 -64.28 4.74 -26.70
C ALA A 472 -65.63 4.05 -26.68
N ILE A 473 -65.70 2.76 -27.04
CA ILE A 473 -66.95 1.97 -26.98
C ILE A 473 -67.52 1.90 -25.53
N ALA A 474 -66.66 1.74 -24.56
CA ALA A 474 -67.09 1.62 -23.16
C ALA A 474 -67.59 2.93 -22.56
N TYR A 475 -66.91 4.05 -22.85
CA TYR A 475 -67.07 5.30 -22.08
C TYR A 475 -67.60 6.49 -22.86
N ALA A 476 -67.48 6.57 -24.21
CA ALA A 476 -67.93 7.74 -24.94
C ALA A 476 -69.44 7.94 -24.94
N GLY A 477 -70.18 6.85 -24.93
CA GLY A 477 -71.66 6.89 -24.96
C GLY A 477 -72.27 6.28 -26.22
N VAL A 478 -73.59 6.28 -26.31
CA VAL A 478 -74.35 5.73 -27.45
C VAL A 478 -74.44 6.77 -28.53
N GLY A 479 -74.30 6.40 -29.81
CA GLY A 479 -74.43 7.30 -30.94
C GLY A 479 -73.24 8.25 -31.17
N THR A 480 -72.13 7.99 -30.53
CA THR A 480 -70.91 8.80 -30.61
C THR A 480 -70.06 8.39 -31.83
N LYS A 481 -69.19 9.33 -32.25
CA LYS A 481 -68.27 9.16 -33.33
C LYS A 481 -66.85 9.01 -32.88
N ILE A 482 -66.12 7.98 -33.32
CA ILE A 482 -64.69 7.81 -33.15
C ILE A 482 -63.98 8.32 -34.38
N THR A 483 -62.99 9.18 -34.24
CA THR A 483 -62.16 9.68 -35.31
C THR A 483 -60.71 9.34 -35.06
N ILE A 484 -60.07 8.66 -36.03
CA ILE A 484 -58.63 8.46 -36.06
C ILE A 484 -58.02 9.27 -37.21
N ASP A 485 -57.07 10.11 -36.93
CA ASP A 485 -56.44 11.03 -37.85
C ASP A 485 -54.94 10.99 -37.76
N CYS A 486 -54.23 10.77 -38.86
CA CYS A 486 -52.80 10.98 -38.95
C CYS A 486 -52.55 12.45 -39.28
N TYR A 487 -52.62 13.32 -38.26
CA TYR A 487 -52.59 14.76 -38.42
C TYR A 487 -51.24 15.36 -38.80
N LEU A 488 -50.14 14.58 -38.63
CA LEU A 488 -48.79 14.96 -39.04
C LEU A 488 -47.98 13.71 -39.37
N GLU A 489 -47.29 13.77 -40.49
CA GLU A 489 -46.31 12.77 -40.90
C GLU A 489 -45.03 13.49 -41.29
N ASP A 490 -43.92 13.04 -40.72
CA ASP A 490 -42.57 13.48 -41.09
C ASP A 490 -41.70 12.28 -41.50
N ASP A 491 -40.41 12.50 -41.73
CA ASP A 491 -39.47 11.44 -42.14
C ASP A 491 -39.30 10.34 -41.07
N ASN A 492 -39.53 10.66 -39.80
CA ASN A 492 -39.25 9.80 -38.68
C ASN A 492 -40.48 9.30 -37.95
N TYR A 493 -41.61 10.01 -37.98
CA TYR A 493 -42.78 9.74 -37.16
C TYR A 493 -44.08 9.82 -37.92
N TYR A 494 -45.03 8.98 -37.51
CA TYR A 494 -46.46 9.17 -37.73
C TYR A 494 -47.08 9.72 -36.46
N CYS A 495 -47.83 10.84 -36.54
CA CYS A 495 -48.51 11.46 -35.40
C CYS A 495 -50.02 11.28 -35.55
N PHE A 496 -50.61 10.59 -34.59
CA PHE A 496 -52.02 10.24 -34.56
C PHE A 496 -52.82 11.06 -33.56
N SER A 497 -54.04 11.36 -33.90
CA SER A 497 -55.11 11.80 -33.00
C SER A 497 -56.18 10.74 -33.01
N PHE A 498 -56.46 10.13 -31.89
CA PHE A 498 -57.57 9.21 -31.66
C PHE A 498 -58.57 9.92 -30.74
N SER A 499 -59.75 10.31 -31.29
CA SER A 499 -60.74 11.11 -30.58
C SER A 499 -62.12 10.50 -30.62
N ASP A 500 -62.88 10.71 -29.57
CA ASP A 500 -64.33 10.52 -29.53
C ASP A 500 -65.03 11.85 -29.24
N ASN A 501 -66.31 11.95 -29.57
CA ASN A 501 -67.18 13.10 -29.28
C ASN A 501 -68.13 12.81 -28.10
N GLY A 502 -67.70 11.99 -27.17
CA GLY A 502 -68.49 11.59 -25.98
C GLY A 502 -68.47 12.60 -24.84
N VAL A 503 -68.61 12.09 -23.63
CA VAL A 503 -68.72 12.92 -22.39
C VAL A 503 -67.37 13.53 -21.91
N GLY A 504 -66.21 13.06 -22.43
CA GLY A 504 -64.92 13.51 -21.95
C GLY A 504 -64.58 13.10 -20.53
N VAL A 505 -63.51 13.69 -19.99
CA VAL A 505 -63.00 13.41 -18.65
C VAL A 505 -62.72 14.73 -17.90
N PRO A 506 -63.07 14.86 -16.60
CA PRO A 506 -62.71 16.06 -15.83
C PRO A 506 -61.19 16.32 -15.87
N GLU A 507 -60.79 17.60 -15.95
CA GLU A 507 -59.36 17.99 -16.16
C GLU A 507 -58.40 17.43 -15.09
N GLU A 508 -58.87 17.34 -13.83
CA GLU A 508 -58.10 16.79 -12.69
C GLU A 508 -57.66 15.32 -12.86
N HIS A 509 -58.34 14.58 -13.74
CA HIS A 509 -58.10 13.16 -13.99
C HIS A 509 -57.23 12.93 -15.23
N LEU A 510 -57.08 13.90 -16.15
CA LEU A 510 -56.40 13.72 -17.43
C LEU A 510 -54.97 13.19 -17.28
N ASN A 511 -54.17 13.81 -16.44
CA ASN A 511 -52.76 13.41 -16.19
C ASN A 511 -52.63 12.01 -15.61
N ARG A 512 -53.67 11.46 -15.02
CA ARG A 512 -53.65 10.18 -14.33
C ARG A 512 -54.22 9.03 -15.13
N LEU A 513 -54.79 9.31 -16.31
CA LEU A 513 -55.47 8.29 -17.12
C LEU A 513 -54.52 7.17 -17.58
N PHE A 514 -53.22 7.42 -17.68
CA PHE A 514 -52.19 6.44 -18.03
C PHE A 514 -51.60 5.69 -16.83
N GLU A 515 -52.02 6.03 -15.58
CA GLU A 515 -51.61 5.27 -14.38
C GLU A 515 -52.27 3.88 -14.38
N ARG A 516 -51.54 2.86 -13.95
CA ARG A 516 -52.03 1.47 -13.88
C ARG A 516 -53.13 1.36 -12.85
N PHE A 517 -54.23 0.66 -13.22
CA PHE A 517 -55.46 0.50 -12.39
C PHE A 517 -56.19 1.79 -12.09
N TYR A 518 -55.82 2.91 -12.70
CA TYR A 518 -56.52 4.16 -12.49
C TYR A 518 -57.87 4.16 -13.21
N ARG A 519 -58.89 4.73 -12.58
CA ARG A 519 -60.26 4.87 -13.08
C ARG A 519 -60.89 6.12 -12.49
N VAL A 520 -61.55 6.91 -13.32
CA VAL A 520 -62.29 8.12 -12.92
C VAL A 520 -63.46 7.75 -12.00
N ASP A 521 -64.25 6.71 -12.34
CA ASP A 521 -65.38 6.21 -11.58
C ASP A 521 -65.22 4.68 -11.38
N LYS A 522 -64.89 4.25 -10.15
CA LYS A 522 -64.68 2.85 -9.80
C LYS A 522 -65.97 2.01 -9.91
N GLY A 523 -67.17 2.62 -9.67
CA GLY A 523 -68.45 1.91 -9.66
C GLY A 523 -68.97 1.61 -11.08
N ARG A 524 -69.00 2.61 -11.92
CA ARG A 524 -69.45 2.52 -13.31
C ARG A 524 -68.50 1.66 -14.19
N SER A 525 -67.24 1.85 -14.03
CA SER A 525 -66.22 1.11 -14.76
C SER A 525 -66.18 -0.39 -14.47
N ARG A 526 -66.53 -0.83 -13.23
CA ARG A 526 -66.65 -2.25 -12.89
C ARG A 526 -67.79 -2.94 -13.64
N LYS A 527 -68.90 -2.26 -13.82
CA LYS A 527 -70.07 -2.78 -14.59
C LYS A 527 -69.75 -2.96 -16.06
N LEU A 528 -68.87 -2.11 -16.62
CA LEU A 528 -68.43 -2.13 -18.01
C LEU A 528 -67.22 -3.03 -18.30
N GLY A 529 -66.69 -3.71 -17.26
CA GLY A 529 -65.65 -4.74 -17.40
C GLY A 529 -64.22 -4.23 -17.54
N GLY A 530 -63.95 -2.94 -17.46
CA GLY A 530 -62.61 -2.38 -17.63
C GLY A 530 -61.60 -2.85 -16.60
N THR A 531 -60.35 -3.11 -16.99
CA THR A 531 -59.25 -3.53 -16.10
C THR A 531 -58.52 -2.33 -15.48
N GLY A 532 -58.58 -1.16 -16.08
CA GLY A 532 -57.77 0.01 -15.75
C GLY A 532 -56.31 -0.11 -16.18
N LEU A 533 -56.00 -1.10 -17.02
CA LEU A 533 -54.65 -1.32 -17.54
C LEU A 533 -54.53 -0.88 -19.01
N GLY A 534 -55.63 -0.78 -19.76
CA GLY A 534 -55.62 -0.54 -21.21
C GLY A 534 -54.85 0.70 -21.63
N LEU A 535 -55.10 1.88 -21.00
CA LEU A 535 -54.38 3.12 -21.34
C LEU A 535 -52.92 3.07 -20.87
N ALA A 536 -52.61 2.36 -19.78
CA ALA A 536 -51.22 2.13 -19.38
C ALA A 536 -50.47 1.25 -20.42
N ILE A 537 -51.17 0.25 -21.00
CA ILE A 537 -50.61 -0.57 -22.10
C ILE A 537 -50.36 0.32 -23.31
N VAL A 538 -51.33 1.16 -23.69
CA VAL A 538 -51.17 2.12 -24.81
C VAL A 538 -49.94 2.97 -24.60
N LYS A 539 -49.79 3.61 -23.45
CA LYS A 539 -48.62 4.43 -23.12
C LYS A 539 -47.30 3.64 -23.26
N ASN A 540 -47.19 2.47 -22.65
CA ASN A 540 -45.97 1.68 -22.70
C ASN A 540 -45.68 1.16 -24.13
N ALA A 541 -46.69 0.79 -24.90
CA ALA A 541 -46.53 0.36 -26.29
C ALA A 541 -46.07 1.52 -27.18
N VAL A 542 -46.59 2.74 -26.99
CA VAL A 542 -46.11 3.94 -27.70
C VAL A 542 -44.67 4.25 -27.32
N LEU A 543 -44.31 4.23 -26.04
CA LEU A 543 -42.95 4.44 -25.56
C LEU A 543 -41.96 3.35 -26.07
N PHE A 544 -42.41 2.11 -26.20
CA PHE A 544 -41.64 1.02 -26.81
C PHE A 544 -41.23 1.37 -28.23
N HIS A 545 -42.18 1.91 -29.01
CA HIS A 545 -41.97 2.38 -30.38
C HIS A 545 -41.35 3.80 -30.46
N LYS A 546 -40.70 4.24 -29.37
CA LYS A 546 -39.98 5.53 -29.27
C LYS A 546 -40.83 6.73 -29.57
N GLY A 547 -42.14 6.62 -29.35
CA GLY A 547 -43.12 7.69 -29.50
C GLY A 547 -43.41 8.39 -28.19
N GLU A 548 -44.24 9.42 -28.27
CA GLU A 548 -44.77 10.19 -27.16
C GLU A 548 -46.30 10.10 -27.14
N ILE A 549 -46.93 10.24 -25.96
CA ILE A 549 -48.40 10.21 -25.83
C ILE A 549 -48.86 11.23 -24.81
N TRP A 550 -49.94 11.92 -25.14
CA TRP A 550 -50.64 12.84 -24.25
C TRP A 550 -52.14 12.83 -24.51
N VAL A 551 -52.91 13.42 -23.62
CA VAL A 551 -54.36 13.41 -23.67
C VAL A 551 -54.91 14.79 -23.37
N LYS A 552 -55.98 15.13 -24.04
CA LYS A 552 -56.79 16.36 -23.80
C LYS A 552 -58.26 16.09 -24.07
N ASN A 553 -59.13 16.90 -23.54
CA ASN A 553 -60.52 16.88 -23.97
C ASN A 553 -60.68 17.48 -25.37
N GLY A 554 -61.55 16.94 -26.18
CA GLY A 554 -61.85 17.44 -27.52
C GLY A 554 -62.57 18.78 -27.46
N SER A 555 -62.43 19.64 -28.53
CA SER A 555 -63.17 20.91 -28.67
C SER A 555 -64.69 20.71 -28.80
N ASP A 556 -65.06 19.60 -29.39
CA ASP A 556 -66.46 19.24 -29.64
C ASP A 556 -67.03 18.26 -28.60
N GLY A 557 -66.35 18.14 -27.46
CA GLY A 557 -66.59 17.15 -26.44
C GLY A 557 -65.74 15.89 -26.60
N GLY A 558 -65.83 14.96 -25.67
CA GLY A 558 -65.11 13.68 -25.68
C GLY A 558 -63.63 13.78 -25.31
N LEU A 559 -62.93 12.68 -25.52
CA LEU A 559 -61.51 12.54 -25.19
C LEU A 559 -60.68 12.48 -26.48
N ASN A 560 -59.56 13.20 -26.52
CA ASN A 560 -58.60 13.17 -27.60
C ASN A 560 -57.25 12.71 -27.09
N ILE A 561 -56.80 11.55 -27.56
CA ILE A 561 -55.51 10.96 -27.27
C ILE A 561 -54.59 11.17 -28.47
N LEU A 562 -53.53 11.89 -28.24
CA LEU A 562 -52.51 12.23 -29.25
C LEU A 562 -51.28 11.38 -28.99
N PHE A 563 -50.73 10.76 -30.04
CA PHE A 563 -49.51 9.96 -29.87
C PHE A 563 -48.69 9.93 -31.18
N SER A 564 -47.40 9.69 -31.02
CA SER A 564 -46.49 9.48 -32.15
C SER A 564 -45.93 8.07 -32.16
N LEU A 565 -45.63 7.55 -33.34
CA LEU A 565 -44.95 6.26 -33.51
C LEU A 565 -43.78 6.48 -34.48
N ARG A 566 -42.63 5.98 -34.10
CA ARG A 566 -41.42 6.12 -34.91
C ARG A 566 -41.44 5.13 -36.06
N LYS A 567 -41.10 5.59 -37.28
CA LYS A 567 -41.10 4.76 -38.49
C LYS A 567 -40.00 3.70 -38.51
N ASN A 568 -38.78 4.04 -38.02
CA ASN A 568 -37.59 3.19 -38.04
C ASN A 568 -36.92 3.10 -36.66
#